data_d7df3d53072d4682a8bd2562849d150c
#
_entry.id   d7df3d53072d4682a8bd2562849d150c
#
_cell.length_a   1.000
_cell.length_b   1.000
_cell.length_c   1.000
_cell.angle_alpha   90.00
_cell.angle_beta   90.00
_cell.angle_gamma   90.00
#
_symmetry.space_group_name_H-M   'P 1'
#
loop_
_entity.id
_entity.type
_entity.pdbx_description
1 polymer ?
#
loop_
_entity_poly.entity_id
_entity_poly.type
_entity_poly.pdbx_seq_one_letter_code
_entity_poly.pdbx_strand_id
1 'polypeptide(L)'
;PVKARSRKSIRLLGTVGEPINPEAWRWYHATVGEGKLPIVDTWWQTETGGTMITTLPGAHGMKPGSAGRPFFGIRPQLVDAEGGVLADEGDARGDVSGNLCITHSWPGQARTVYGDHDRFIQTYFSTYKGKYFTGDGCRRDGDGYWWITGRVDDVINVSGHRMGTAEVESSLVAHAMVSVAAVVGYPHDIKGQGIYAYVTLMTGTEPSEALRSELRMQVRQEIGPIATPDHIHFTPALPKTRSGK
;
A
#
# COMPACT_ATOMS: atom_id res chain seq x y z
N PRO A 1 -18.95 16.17 11.05
CA PRO A 1 -20.00 16.13 10.01
C PRO A 1 -20.59 14.73 9.83
N VAL A 2 -19.78 13.65 9.76
CA VAL A 2 -20.26 12.27 9.51
C VAL A 2 -21.27 11.81 10.56
N LYS A 3 -20.93 11.96 11.85
CA LYS A 3 -21.79 11.52 12.96
C LYS A 3 -23.14 12.24 13.03
N ALA A 4 -23.23 13.43 12.42
CA ALA A 4 -24.48 14.23 12.36
C ALA A 4 -25.44 13.78 11.25
N ARG A 5 -25.08 12.79 10.43
CA ARG A 5 -25.89 12.27 9.34
C ARG A 5 -26.33 10.84 9.60
N SER A 6 -27.54 10.49 9.14
CA SER A 6 -28.01 9.10 9.20
C SER A 6 -27.21 8.22 8.25
N ARG A 7 -26.79 7.05 8.72
CA ARG A 7 -26.05 6.02 7.95
C ARG A 7 -26.82 4.70 7.89
N LYS A 8 -28.10 4.71 8.28
CA LYS A 8 -28.93 3.50 8.36
C LYS A 8 -29.10 2.74 7.05
N SER A 9 -28.92 3.41 5.90
CA SER A 9 -29.02 2.80 4.57
C SER A 9 -27.71 2.17 4.10
N ILE A 10 -26.58 2.47 4.75
CA ILE A 10 -25.29 1.88 4.38
C ILE A 10 -25.26 0.43 4.85
N ARG A 11 -24.88 -0.48 3.97
CA ARG A 11 -24.78 -1.92 4.27
C ARG A 11 -23.33 -2.41 4.30
N LEU A 12 -22.46 -1.77 3.54
CA LEU A 12 -21.02 -2.04 3.50
C LEU A 12 -20.26 -0.77 3.11
N LEU A 13 -18.99 -0.75 3.40
CA LEU A 13 -18.04 0.27 2.99
C LEU A 13 -17.06 -0.33 1.98
N GLY A 14 -16.44 0.51 1.17
CA GLY A 14 -15.43 0.06 0.21
C GLY A 14 -14.21 0.98 0.20
N THR A 15 -13.05 0.41 -0.09
CA THR A 15 -11.80 1.13 -0.33
C THR A 15 -11.11 0.57 -1.57
N VAL A 16 -10.58 1.46 -2.40
CA VAL A 16 -9.92 1.09 -3.66
C VAL A 16 -9.06 2.26 -4.17
N GLY A 17 -8.13 1.95 -5.03
CA GLY A 17 -7.31 2.93 -5.74
C GLY A 17 -5.91 3.05 -5.17
N GLU A 18 -5.78 3.17 -3.86
CA GLU A 18 -4.51 3.09 -3.13
C GLU A 18 -4.66 2.22 -1.87
N PRO A 19 -3.58 1.62 -1.35
CA PRO A 19 -3.61 0.93 -0.07
C PRO A 19 -4.11 1.88 1.03
N ILE A 20 -5.15 1.48 1.74
CA ILE A 20 -5.66 2.29 2.85
C ILE A 20 -4.74 2.17 4.07
N ASN A 21 -4.37 3.32 4.65
CA ASN A 21 -3.67 3.35 5.92
C ASN A 21 -4.49 2.64 7.01
N PRO A 22 -3.89 1.76 7.85
CA PRO A 22 -4.58 1.04 8.90
C PRO A 22 -5.36 1.93 9.89
N GLU A 23 -4.83 3.11 10.26
CA GLU A 23 -5.53 4.06 11.14
C GLU A 23 -6.74 4.70 10.45
N ALA A 24 -6.60 5.07 9.18
CA ALA A 24 -7.72 5.55 8.37
C ALA A 24 -8.80 4.46 8.22
N TRP A 25 -8.40 3.21 8.04
CA TRP A 25 -9.30 2.06 8.01
C TRP A 25 -10.05 1.91 9.33
N ARG A 26 -9.37 1.96 10.49
CA ARG A 26 -9.99 1.88 11.83
C ARG A 26 -10.97 3.03 12.05
N TRP A 27 -10.58 4.24 11.69
CA TRP A 27 -11.47 5.41 11.76
C TRP A 27 -12.71 5.22 10.88
N TYR A 28 -12.51 4.75 9.64
CA TYR A 28 -13.59 4.52 8.67
C TYR A 28 -14.57 3.47 9.19
N HIS A 29 -14.06 2.34 9.69
CA HIS A 29 -14.86 1.30 10.31
C HIS A 29 -15.62 1.80 11.53
N ALA A 30 -14.95 2.43 12.47
CA ALA A 30 -15.56 2.88 13.73
C ALA A 30 -16.52 4.07 13.52
N THR A 31 -16.15 5.05 12.66
CA THR A 31 -16.92 6.29 12.54
C THR A 31 -18.00 6.21 11.47
N VAL A 32 -17.68 5.71 10.28
CA VAL A 32 -18.66 5.62 9.18
C VAL A 32 -19.44 4.32 9.28
N GLY A 33 -18.76 3.22 9.54
CA GLY A 33 -19.32 1.88 9.66
C GLY A 33 -19.95 1.56 11.01
N GLU A 34 -19.88 2.48 11.99
CA GLU A 34 -20.41 2.30 13.36
C GLU A 34 -19.87 1.04 14.07
N GLY A 35 -18.68 0.57 13.65
CA GLY A 35 -18.07 -0.65 14.17
C GLY A 35 -18.77 -1.94 13.75
N LYS A 36 -19.70 -1.89 12.80
CA LYS A 36 -20.57 -3.02 12.42
C LYS A 36 -20.49 -3.36 10.94
N LEU A 37 -20.27 -2.36 10.09
CA LEU A 37 -20.32 -2.56 8.65
C LEU A 37 -18.98 -3.13 8.13
N PRO A 38 -19.03 -4.12 7.24
CA PRO A 38 -17.81 -4.62 6.62
C PRO A 38 -17.19 -3.56 5.72
N ILE A 39 -15.85 -3.55 5.67
CA ILE A 39 -15.08 -2.81 4.69
C ILE A 39 -14.58 -3.81 3.64
N VAL A 40 -14.99 -3.60 2.40
CA VAL A 40 -14.49 -4.32 1.23
C VAL A 40 -13.30 -3.54 0.70
N ASP A 41 -12.11 -3.94 1.11
CA ASP A 41 -10.88 -3.45 0.50
C ASP A 41 -10.60 -4.25 -0.76
N THR A 42 -10.10 -3.59 -1.80
CA THR A 42 -9.96 -4.22 -3.12
C THR A 42 -8.68 -3.75 -3.80
N TRP A 43 -7.84 -4.72 -4.15
CA TRP A 43 -6.71 -4.47 -5.03
C TRP A 43 -7.01 -4.97 -6.44
N TRP A 44 -6.71 -4.11 -7.40
CA TRP A 44 -6.77 -4.37 -8.84
C TRP A 44 -5.93 -3.34 -9.60
N GLN A 45 -5.73 -3.58 -10.87
CA GLN A 45 -5.09 -2.64 -11.80
C GLN A 45 -5.98 -2.47 -13.03
N THR A 46 -5.78 -1.40 -13.79
CA THR A 46 -6.49 -1.19 -15.06
C THR A 46 -6.34 -2.41 -15.97
N GLU A 47 -5.15 -2.99 -16.01
CA GLU A 47 -4.78 -4.13 -16.84
C GLU A 47 -5.34 -5.46 -16.33
N THR A 48 -5.79 -5.52 -15.09
CA THR A 48 -6.44 -6.73 -14.57
C THR A 48 -7.91 -6.82 -14.94
N GLY A 49 -8.54 -5.71 -15.36
CA GLY A 49 -9.92 -5.66 -15.80
C GLY A 49 -10.96 -5.96 -14.72
N GLY A 50 -10.53 -6.14 -13.48
CA GLY A 50 -11.39 -6.41 -12.33
C GLY A 50 -10.60 -6.79 -11.10
N THR A 51 -11.34 -7.10 -10.04
CA THR A 51 -10.84 -7.42 -8.70
C THR A 51 -9.94 -8.65 -8.70
N MET A 52 -8.77 -8.53 -8.06
CA MET A 52 -7.79 -9.59 -7.94
C MET A 52 -7.66 -10.10 -6.50
N ILE A 53 -7.60 -9.18 -5.53
CA ILE A 53 -7.53 -9.49 -4.10
C ILE A 53 -8.56 -8.60 -3.41
N THR A 54 -9.41 -9.19 -2.56
CA THR A 54 -10.49 -8.42 -1.93
C THR A 54 -10.99 -9.07 -0.64
N THR A 55 -11.63 -8.28 0.18
CA THR A 55 -12.41 -8.76 1.32
C THR A 55 -13.78 -9.22 0.84
N LEU A 56 -14.18 -10.43 1.22
CA LEU A 56 -15.51 -10.99 0.94
C LEU A 56 -16.30 -11.06 2.25
N PRO A 57 -17.24 -10.12 2.49
CA PRO A 57 -18.06 -10.11 3.69
C PRO A 57 -18.85 -11.42 3.87
N GLY A 58 -18.79 -11.99 5.07
CA GLY A 58 -19.43 -13.27 5.37
C GLY A 58 -18.60 -14.52 5.02
N ALA A 59 -17.59 -14.40 4.14
CA ALA A 59 -16.71 -15.52 3.80
C ALA A 59 -15.45 -15.56 4.68
N HIS A 60 -14.89 -14.39 5.00
CA HIS A 60 -13.74 -14.28 5.90
C HIS A 60 -13.74 -12.93 6.62
N GLY A 61 -12.92 -12.84 7.69
CA GLY A 61 -12.74 -11.60 8.46
C GLY A 61 -12.05 -10.50 7.67
N MET A 62 -11.94 -9.34 8.31
CA MET A 62 -11.23 -8.17 7.78
C MET A 62 -9.99 -7.91 8.63
N LYS A 63 -8.93 -7.40 8.01
CA LYS A 63 -7.75 -6.90 8.73
C LYS A 63 -7.44 -5.48 8.25
N PRO A 64 -7.17 -4.52 9.16
CA PRO A 64 -6.89 -3.13 8.78
C PRO A 64 -5.76 -3.01 7.75
N GLY A 65 -6.01 -2.31 6.64
CA GLY A 65 -5.07 -2.09 5.56
C GLY A 65 -4.81 -3.29 4.64
N SER A 66 -5.42 -4.46 4.92
CA SER A 66 -5.31 -5.62 4.04
C SER A 66 -6.31 -5.54 2.89
N ALA A 67 -5.85 -5.81 1.68
CA ALA A 67 -6.72 -6.03 0.53
C ALA A 67 -7.59 -7.30 0.67
N GLY A 68 -7.32 -8.15 1.66
CA GLY A 68 -8.08 -9.36 1.91
C GLY A 68 -7.39 -10.62 1.37
N ARG A 69 -8.15 -11.44 0.65
CA ARG A 69 -7.70 -12.70 0.07
C ARG A 69 -7.86 -12.72 -1.45
N PRO A 70 -7.14 -13.60 -2.16
CA PRO A 70 -7.29 -13.75 -3.61
C PRO A 70 -8.75 -13.97 -4.01
N PHE A 71 -9.19 -13.29 -5.06
CA PHE A 71 -10.51 -13.50 -5.64
C PHE A 71 -10.56 -14.82 -6.39
N PHE A 72 -11.74 -15.33 -6.64
CA PHE A 72 -11.94 -16.62 -7.27
C PHE A 72 -11.18 -16.78 -8.59
N GLY A 73 -10.36 -17.82 -8.69
CA GLY A 73 -9.55 -18.12 -9.86
C GLY A 73 -8.25 -17.33 -9.97
N ILE A 74 -8.00 -16.37 -9.09
CA ILE A 74 -6.75 -15.59 -9.05
C ILE A 74 -5.71 -16.35 -8.23
N ARG A 75 -4.50 -16.48 -8.78
CA ARG A 75 -3.37 -17.16 -8.14
C ARG A 75 -2.17 -16.23 -7.97
N PRO A 76 -2.17 -15.43 -6.90
CA PRO A 76 -1.03 -14.57 -6.59
C PRO A 76 0.12 -15.40 -6.04
N GLN A 77 1.33 -14.92 -6.30
CA GLN A 77 2.58 -15.50 -5.84
C GLN A 77 3.54 -14.36 -5.46
N LEU A 78 4.24 -14.51 -4.34
CA LEU A 78 5.33 -13.62 -3.96
C LEU A 78 6.65 -14.19 -4.44
N VAL A 79 7.45 -13.35 -5.07
CA VAL A 79 8.79 -13.71 -5.54
C VAL A 79 9.83 -12.72 -5.04
N ASP A 80 11.08 -13.18 -4.93
CA ASP A 80 12.23 -12.30 -4.69
C ASP A 80 12.62 -11.52 -5.96
N ALA A 81 13.71 -10.75 -5.89
CA ALA A 81 14.18 -9.95 -7.00
C ALA A 81 14.65 -10.80 -8.19
N GLU A 82 15.11 -12.01 -7.95
CA GLU A 82 15.61 -12.98 -8.93
C GLU A 82 14.49 -13.87 -9.50
N GLY A 83 13.25 -13.77 -8.97
CA GLY A 83 12.09 -14.55 -9.38
C GLY A 83 11.92 -15.87 -8.64
N GLY A 84 12.72 -16.12 -7.60
CA GLY A 84 12.55 -17.24 -6.67
C GLY A 84 11.23 -17.14 -5.90
N VAL A 85 10.52 -18.25 -5.76
CA VAL A 85 9.22 -18.28 -5.09
C VAL A 85 9.38 -18.18 -3.59
N LEU A 86 8.81 -17.14 -2.98
CA LEU A 86 8.78 -16.90 -1.55
C LEU A 86 7.50 -17.46 -0.91
N ALA A 87 6.35 -17.22 -1.52
CA ALA A 87 5.06 -17.74 -1.06
C ALA A 87 4.03 -17.84 -2.19
N ASP A 88 3.18 -18.85 -2.10
CA ASP A 88 2.01 -19.09 -2.94
C ASP A 88 0.70 -18.87 -2.16
N GLU A 89 -0.43 -18.87 -2.86
CA GLU A 89 -1.78 -18.71 -2.31
C GLU A 89 -2.06 -19.67 -1.12
N GLY A 90 -1.67 -20.93 -1.23
CA GLY A 90 -1.92 -21.97 -0.23
C GLY A 90 -0.82 -22.17 0.81
N ASP A 91 0.17 -21.31 0.85
CA ASP A 91 1.33 -21.50 1.73
C ASP A 91 0.99 -21.21 3.20
N ALA A 92 1.34 -22.14 4.09
CA ALA A 92 1.13 -22.01 5.53
C ALA A 92 2.32 -21.35 6.27
N ARG A 93 3.35 -20.89 5.53
CA ARG A 93 4.47 -20.14 6.12
C ARG A 93 3.97 -18.82 6.71
N GLY A 94 4.66 -18.31 7.70
CA GLY A 94 4.36 -17.05 8.37
C GLY A 94 4.36 -15.83 7.45
N ASP A 95 4.60 -14.65 8.00
CA ASP A 95 4.65 -13.41 7.24
C ASP A 95 5.76 -13.45 6.19
N VAL A 96 5.40 -13.20 4.94
CA VAL A 96 6.30 -13.18 3.78
C VAL A 96 6.06 -11.92 2.98
N SER A 97 7.14 -11.24 2.59
CA SER A 97 7.09 -10.05 1.72
C SER A 97 7.89 -10.28 0.45
N GLY A 98 7.39 -9.78 -0.67
CA GLY A 98 8.06 -9.92 -1.97
C GLY A 98 7.35 -9.15 -3.08
N ASN A 99 7.80 -9.37 -4.31
CA ASN A 99 7.16 -8.81 -5.49
C ASN A 99 5.92 -9.63 -5.84
N LEU A 100 4.80 -8.95 -6.09
CA LEU A 100 3.53 -9.61 -6.40
C LEU A 100 3.48 -10.00 -7.88
N CYS A 101 3.27 -11.27 -8.13
CA CYS A 101 3.01 -11.85 -9.45
C CYS A 101 1.70 -12.60 -9.47
N ILE A 102 1.09 -12.75 -10.66
CA ILE A 102 -0.05 -13.64 -10.90
C ILE A 102 0.41 -14.75 -11.85
N THR A 103 0.19 -16.00 -11.44
CA THR A 103 0.75 -17.18 -12.14
C THR A 103 -0.12 -17.76 -13.23
N HIS A 104 -1.40 -17.40 -13.28
CA HIS A 104 -2.36 -17.87 -14.29
C HIS A 104 -3.11 -16.70 -14.91
N SER A 105 -3.45 -16.83 -16.18
CA SER A 105 -4.35 -15.87 -16.84
C SER A 105 -5.76 -15.96 -16.25
N TRP A 106 -6.50 -14.86 -16.35
CA TRP A 106 -7.88 -14.72 -15.88
C TRP A 106 -8.73 -13.99 -16.95
N PRO A 107 -10.06 -14.10 -16.92
CA PRO A 107 -10.91 -13.55 -17.99
C PRO A 107 -10.76 -12.04 -18.25
N GLY A 108 -10.50 -11.25 -17.21
CA GLY A 108 -10.35 -9.79 -17.30
C GLY A 108 -8.96 -9.31 -17.68
N GLN A 109 -7.98 -10.19 -17.81
CA GLN A 109 -6.60 -9.82 -18.14
C GLN A 109 -6.51 -9.04 -19.44
N ALA A 110 -5.84 -7.87 -19.42
CA ALA A 110 -5.53 -7.12 -20.62
C ALA A 110 -4.72 -7.99 -21.61
N ARG A 111 -4.98 -7.82 -22.90
CA ARG A 111 -4.29 -8.54 -23.98
C ARG A 111 -3.19 -7.73 -24.61
N THR A 112 -3.26 -6.41 -24.46
CA THR A 112 -2.31 -5.45 -25.01
C THR A 112 -2.59 -4.05 -24.46
N VAL A 113 -1.68 -3.11 -24.73
CA VAL A 113 -1.97 -1.68 -24.68
C VAL A 113 -2.13 -1.15 -26.10
N TYR A 114 -2.98 -0.14 -26.28
CA TYR A 114 -3.30 0.39 -27.60
C TYR A 114 -2.04 0.87 -28.33
N GLY A 115 -1.83 0.33 -29.54
CA GLY A 115 -0.74 0.73 -30.43
C GLY A 115 0.67 0.28 -30.00
N ASP A 116 0.84 -0.44 -28.89
CA ASP A 116 2.17 -0.82 -28.40
C ASP A 116 2.15 -2.15 -27.63
N HIS A 117 2.05 -3.24 -28.37
CA HIS A 117 2.04 -4.59 -27.80
C HIS A 117 3.36 -4.97 -27.14
N ASP A 118 4.49 -4.57 -27.73
CA ASP A 118 5.81 -4.90 -27.22
C ASP A 118 6.04 -4.28 -25.83
N ARG A 119 5.58 -3.06 -25.63
CA ARG A 119 5.60 -2.41 -24.32
C ARG A 119 4.76 -3.17 -23.31
N PHE A 120 3.58 -3.68 -23.70
CA PHE A 120 2.75 -4.50 -22.81
C PHE A 120 3.49 -5.76 -22.34
N ILE A 121 4.12 -6.49 -23.26
CA ILE A 121 4.93 -7.67 -22.95
C ILE A 121 6.13 -7.29 -22.08
N GLN A 122 6.83 -6.23 -22.43
CA GLN A 122 7.99 -5.76 -21.67
C GLN A 122 7.62 -5.38 -20.24
N THR A 123 6.52 -4.68 -20.04
CA THR A 123 6.12 -4.19 -18.71
C THR A 123 5.67 -5.31 -17.79
N TYR A 124 4.86 -6.25 -18.29
CA TYR A 124 4.17 -7.21 -17.41
C TYR A 124 4.71 -8.64 -17.47
N PHE A 125 5.49 -9.02 -18.48
CA PHE A 125 5.90 -10.41 -18.69
C PHE A 125 7.39 -10.62 -18.87
N SER A 126 8.21 -9.56 -18.99
CA SER A 126 9.65 -9.70 -19.22
C SER A 126 10.44 -9.94 -17.93
N THR A 127 10.02 -9.34 -16.81
CA THR A 127 10.74 -9.39 -15.53
C THR A 127 10.76 -10.81 -14.94
N TYR A 128 9.58 -11.45 -14.88
CA TYR A 128 9.44 -12.81 -14.34
C TYR A 128 8.79 -13.71 -15.37
N LYS A 129 9.60 -14.57 -15.99
CA LYS A 129 9.14 -15.43 -17.09
C LYS A 129 7.95 -16.31 -16.68
N GLY A 130 6.87 -16.28 -17.48
CA GLY A 130 5.67 -17.08 -17.28
C GLY A 130 4.73 -16.54 -16.20
N LYS A 131 4.97 -15.34 -15.67
CA LYS A 131 4.13 -14.69 -14.67
C LYS A 131 3.75 -13.29 -15.13
N TYR A 132 2.55 -12.86 -14.76
CA TYR A 132 2.18 -11.45 -14.86
C TYR A 132 2.76 -10.72 -13.66
N PHE A 133 3.70 -9.81 -13.89
CA PHE A 133 4.29 -8.99 -12.86
C PHE A 133 3.46 -7.72 -12.67
N THR A 134 2.97 -7.51 -11.46
CA THR A 134 2.08 -6.39 -11.16
C THR A 134 2.82 -5.05 -11.01
N GLY A 135 4.12 -5.09 -10.75
CA GLY A 135 4.90 -3.92 -10.36
C GLY A 135 4.63 -3.46 -8.93
N ASP A 136 3.88 -4.24 -8.15
CA ASP A 136 3.58 -3.96 -6.75
C ASP A 136 4.38 -4.88 -5.82
N GLY A 137 4.85 -4.32 -4.70
CA GLY A 137 5.29 -5.08 -3.56
C GLY A 137 4.10 -5.53 -2.73
N CYS A 138 4.23 -6.66 -2.06
CA CYS A 138 3.14 -7.21 -1.27
C CYS A 138 3.68 -8.02 -0.09
N ARG A 139 2.94 -8.00 1.02
CA ARG A 139 3.13 -8.88 2.17
C ARG A 139 1.93 -9.81 2.29
N ARG A 140 2.18 -11.05 2.62
CA ARG A 140 1.19 -12.06 2.98
C ARG A 140 1.44 -12.52 4.41
N ASP A 141 0.41 -12.62 5.24
CA ASP A 141 0.53 -13.18 6.58
C ASP A 141 0.23 -14.69 6.64
N GLY A 142 0.50 -15.28 7.79
CA GLY A 142 0.26 -16.70 8.04
C GLY A 142 -1.22 -17.13 7.95
N ASP A 143 -2.16 -16.18 8.07
CA ASP A 143 -3.60 -16.43 7.90
C ASP A 143 -4.05 -16.30 6.43
N GLY A 144 -3.15 -15.99 5.51
CA GLY A 144 -3.42 -15.88 4.08
C GLY A 144 -4.04 -14.55 3.64
N TYR A 145 -3.86 -13.49 4.42
CA TYR A 145 -4.24 -12.13 4.04
C TYR A 145 -3.08 -11.43 3.34
N TRP A 146 -3.42 -10.53 2.40
CA TRP A 146 -2.48 -9.84 1.53
C TRP A 146 -2.54 -8.33 1.74
N TRP A 147 -1.38 -7.69 1.85
CA TRP A 147 -1.20 -6.24 1.96
C TRP A 147 -0.36 -5.76 0.81
N ILE A 148 -0.88 -4.85 0.01
CA ILE A 148 -0.08 -4.15 -0.99
C ILE A 148 0.80 -3.13 -0.26
N THR A 149 2.10 -3.22 -0.43
CA THR A 149 3.07 -2.38 0.28
C THR A 149 3.54 -1.17 -0.54
N GLY A 150 3.04 -1.04 -1.77
CA GLY A 150 3.36 0.05 -2.69
C GLY A 150 3.95 -0.46 -4.00
N ARG A 151 4.32 0.46 -4.87
CA ARG A 151 4.99 0.14 -6.15
C ARG A 151 6.42 -0.32 -5.89
N VAL A 152 6.89 -1.27 -6.68
CA VAL A 152 8.29 -1.76 -6.61
C VAL A 152 9.28 -0.69 -7.06
N ASP A 153 8.87 0.20 -7.95
CA ASP A 153 9.61 1.38 -8.41
C ASP A 153 9.63 2.52 -7.38
N ASP A 154 8.68 2.56 -6.43
CA ASP A 154 8.64 3.52 -5.32
C ASP A 154 9.40 3.04 -4.07
N VAL A 155 10.15 1.96 -4.18
CA VAL A 155 10.97 1.43 -3.09
C VAL A 155 12.24 2.28 -2.92
N ILE A 156 12.49 2.71 -1.70
CA ILE A 156 13.73 3.37 -1.31
C ILE A 156 14.75 2.33 -0.86
N ASN A 157 15.99 2.46 -1.34
CA ASN A 157 17.09 1.60 -0.90
C ASN A 157 18.02 2.37 0.03
N VAL A 158 17.80 2.25 1.32
CA VAL A 158 18.59 2.93 2.36
C VAL A 158 19.59 1.95 2.96
N SER A 159 20.87 2.19 2.75
CA SER A 159 21.95 1.34 3.29
C SER A 159 21.80 -0.15 2.94
N GLY A 160 21.31 -0.47 1.73
CA GLY A 160 21.06 -1.83 1.28
C GLY A 160 19.72 -2.44 1.72
N HIS A 161 18.93 -1.72 2.51
CA HIS A 161 17.60 -2.17 2.92
C HIS A 161 16.53 -1.56 2.00
N ARG A 162 15.74 -2.42 1.36
CA ARG A 162 14.60 -2.02 0.55
C ARG A 162 13.39 -1.81 1.45
N MET A 163 12.80 -0.63 1.40
CA MET A 163 11.57 -0.31 2.15
C MET A 163 10.59 0.45 1.25
N GLY A 164 9.31 0.19 1.44
CA GLY A 164 8.25 0.93 0.76
C GLY A 164 8.07 2.33 1.35
N THR A 165 7.87 3.33 0.50
CA THR A 165 7.54 4.70 0.94
C THR A 165 6.28 4.72 1.80
N ALA A 166 5.28 3.92 1.43
CA ALA A 166 3.98 3.83 2.11
C ALA A 166 4.08 3.43 3.59
N GLU A 167 5.10 2.64 3.98
CA GLU A 167 5.31 2.24 5.36
C GLU A 167 5.73 3.43 6.23
N VAL A 168 6.66 4.25 5.73
CA VAL A 168 7.11 5.48 6.39
C VAL A 168 6.00 6.52 6.41
N GLU A 169 5.26 6.68 5.30
CA GLU A 169 4.09 7.56 5.22
C GLU A 169 3.02 7.18 6.24
N SER A 170 2.73 5.89 6.39
CA SER A 170 1.76 5.37 7.37
C SER A 170 2.15 5.72 8.80
N SER A 171 3.43 5.55 9.14
CA SER A 171 3.94 5.92 10.46
C SER A 171 3.79 7.43 10.71
N LEU A 172 4.14 8.27 9.74
CA LEU A 172 3.99 9.73 9.87
C LEU A 172 2.53 10.15 10.04
N VAL A 173 1.61 9.54 9.28
CA VAL A 173 0.16 9.85 9.33
C VAL A 173 -0.50 9.35 10.62
N ALA A 174 0.06 8.36 11.30
CA ALA A 174 -0.41 7.92 12.61
C ALA A 174 -0.26 9.00 13.70
N HIS A 175 0.59 10.02 13.49
CA HIS A 175 0.73 11.15 14.40
C HIS A 175 -0.49 12.08 14.32
N ALA A 176 -1.06 12.43 15.50
CA ALA A 176 -2.31 13.20 15.59
C ALA A 176 -2.28 14.57 14.91
N MET A 177 -1.09 15.16 14.74
CA MET A 177 -0.92 16.46 14.10
C MET A 177 -0.66 16.38 12.59
N VAL A 178 -0.60 15.19 12.00
CA VAL A 178 -0.34 14.97 10.58
C VAL A 178 -1.63 14.64 9.84
N SER A 179 -1.88 15.36 8.75
CA SER A 179 -3.03 15.13 7.87
C SER A 179 -2.70 14.14 6.76
N VAL A 180 -1.55 14.33 6.11
CA VAL A 180 -1.07 13.47 5.02
C VAL A 180 0.45 13.59 4.91
N ALA A 181 1.10 12.54 4.47
CA ALA A 181 2.54 12.52 4.20
C ALA A 181 2.81 11.88 2.83
N ALA A 182 3.89 12.30 2.18
CA ALA A 182 4.46 11.65 1.01
C ALA A 182 5.97 11.52 1.21
N VAL A 183 6.52 10.38 0.85
CA VAL A 183 7.93 10.05 1.05
C VAL A 183 8.58 9.73 -0.27
N VAL A 184 9.77 10.26 -0.49
CA VAL A 184 10.59 9.99 -1.67
C VAL A 184 12.03 9.67 -1.27
N GLY A 185 12.68 8.82 -2.06
CA GLY A 185 14.13 8.64 -1.97
C GLY A 185 14.86 9.78 -2.66
N TYR A 186 16.00 10.17 -2.13
CA TYR A 186 16.92 11.10 -2.79
C TYR A 186 18.35 10.55 -2.71
N PRO A 187 19.25 10.92 -3.65
CA PRO A 187 20.65 10.48 -3.59
C PRO A 187 21.34 10.91 -2.31
N HIS A 188 21.99 9.98 -1.62
CA HIS A 188 22.71 10.24 -0.36
C HIS A 188 24.08 9.58 -0.40
N ASP A 189 25.14 10.35 -0.17
CA ASP A 189 26.54 9.93 -0.36
C ASP A 189 26.96 8.68 0.43
N ILE A 190 26.39 8.49 1.64
CA ILE A 190 26.75 7.38 2.53
C ILE A 190 25.73 6.20 2.43
N LYS A 191 24.44 6.52 2.32
CA LYS A 191 23.36 5.54 2.41
C LYS A 191 22.92 4.99 1.04
N GLY A 192 23.44 5.56 -0.05
CA GLY A 192 22.93 5.36 -1.41
C GLY A 192 21.67 6.19 -1.65
N GLN A 193 20.62 5.94 -0.88
CA GLN A 193 19.44 6.81 -0.84
C GLN A 193 19.16 7.26 0.60
N GLY A 194 18.74 8.52 0.75
CA GLY A 194 18.16 9.08 1.96
C GLY A 194 16.65 9.18 1.83
N ILE A 195 15.99 9.43 2.94
CA ILE A 195 14.53 9.53 3.03
C ILE A 195 14.14 11.00 3.18
N TYR A 196 13.34 11.50 2.24
CA TYR A 196 12.77 12.84 2.29
C TYR A 196 11.26 12.74 2.43
N ALA A 197 10.73 13.27 3.54
CA ALA A 197 9.29 13.25 3.82
C ALA A 197 8.69 14.65 3.64
N TYR A 198 7.63 14.75 2.86
CA TYR A 198 6.75 15.92 2.79
C TYR A 198 5.53 15.67 3.67
N VAL A 199 5.26 16.58 4.59
CA VAL A 199 4.20 16.41 5.59
C VAL A 199 3.27 17.61 5.57
N THR A 200 1.98 17.35 5.40
CA THR A 200 0.92 18.35 5.59
C THR A 200 0.32 18.16 6.98
N LEU A 201 0.30 19.22 7.75
CA LEU A 201 -0.20 19.20 9.11
C LEU A 201 -1.74 19.34 9.17
N MET A 202 -2.32 18.92 10.27
CA MET A 202 -3.73 19.18 10.57
C MET A 202 -3.98 20.69 10.70
N THR A 203 -5.18 21.12 10.30
CA THR A 203 -5.58 22.53 10.39
C THR A 203 -5.41 23.06 11.81
N GLY A 204 -4.70 24.17 11.95
CA GLY A 204 -4.43 24.81 13.25
C GLY A 204 -3.14 24.31 13.93
N THR A 205 -2.38 23.44 13.29
CA THR A 205 -1.06 23.00 13.77
C THR A 205 0.03 23.82 13.09
N GLU A 206 0.91 24.42 13.88
CA GLU A 206 2.05 25.18 13.37
C GLU A 206 3.30 24.30 13.23
N PRO A 207 4.07 24.46 12.14
CA PRO A 207 5.35 23.78 11.98
C PRO A 207 6.36 24.15 13.07
N SER A 208 7.06 23.16 13.63
CA SER A 208 8.11 23.40 14.62
C SER A 208 9.22 22.34 14.53
N GLU A 209 10.42 22.67 15.03
CA GLU A 209 11.52 21.70 15.14
C GLU A 209 11.21 20.60 16.17
N ALA A 210 10.45 20.92 17.21
CA ALA A 210 9.99 19.93 18.18
C ALA A 210 9.12 18.87 17.51
N LEU A 211 8.11 19.29 16.74
CA LEU A 211 7.24 18.38 15.99
C LEU A 211 8.03 17.56 14.95
N ARG A 212 9.01 18.17 14.27
CA ARG A 212 9.88 17.44 13.33
C ARG A 212 10.66 16.32 14.02
N SER A 213 11.15 16.60 15.24
CA SER A 213 11.87 15.63 16.07
C SER A 213 10.94 14.50 16.56
N GLU A 214 9.73 14.85 16.97
CA GLU A 214 8.69 13.87 17.37
C GLU A 214 8.36 12.91 16.22
N LEU A 215 8.11 13.42 15.01
CA LEU A 215 7.83 12.64 13.83
C LEU A 215 8.98 11.69 13.46
N ARG A 216 10.23 12.16 13.54
CA ARG A 216 11.40 11.29 13.34
C ARG A 216 11.48 10.18 14.38
N MET A 217 11.22 10.51 15.63
CA MET A 217 11.25 9.55 16.73
C MET A 217 10.14 8.50 16.57
N GLN A 218 8.96 8.91 16.16
CA GLN A 218 7.85 7.98 15.89
C GLN A 218 8.22 6.97 14.81
N VAL A 219 8.69 7.41 13.65
CA VAL A 219 9.14 6.50 12.57
C VAL A 219 10.24 5.57 13.06
N ARG A 220 11.20 6.10 13.84
CA ARG A 220 12.28 5.32 14.42
C ARG A 220 11.79 4.23 15.38
N GLN A 221 10.75 4.50 16.15
CA GLN A 221 10.18 3.56 17.12
C GLN A 221 9.30 2.51 16.46
N GLU A 222 8.50 2.91 15.47
CA GLU A 222 7.54 2.01 14.82
C GLU A 222 8.17 1.09 13.77
N ILE A 223 9.12 1.62 13.00
CA ILE A 223 9.72 0.87 11.88
C ILE A 223 11.19 0.53 12.19
N GLY A 224 11.94 1.51 12.70
CA GLY A 224 13.35 1.31 13.02
C GLY A 224 14.24 2.47 12.58
N PRO A 225 15.52 2.46 13.00
CA PRO A 225 16.45 3.58 12.78
C PRO A 225 16.76 3.82 11.29
N ILE A 226 16.74 2.79 10.46
CA ILE A 226 17.04 2.88 9.01
C ILE A 226 15.94 3.62 8.26
N ALA A 227 14.68 3.52 8.71
CA ALA A 227 13.52 4.18 8.12
C ALA A 227 13.36 5.65 8.54
N THR A 228 14.19 6.13 9.46
CA THR A 228 14.09 7.51 9.98
C THR A 228 14.33 8.52 8.88
N PRO A 229 13.39 9.46 8.59
CA PRO A 229 13.56 10.48 7.57
C PRO A 229 14.76 11.38 7.85
N ASP A 230 15.62 11.57 6.84
CA ASP A 230 16.73 12.53 6.91
C ASP A 230 16.19 13.96 6.89
N HIS A 231 15.16 14.18 6.07
CA HIS A 231 14.49 15.46 5.95
C HIS A 231 12.98 15.30 6.11
N ILE A 232 12.38 16.23 6.88
CA ILE A 232 10.93 16.40 6.96
C ILE A 232 10.63 17.84 6.55
N HIS A 233 9.86 17.99 5.46
CA HIS A 233 9.43 19.28 4.95
C HIS A 233 7.93 19.46 5.20
N PHE A 234 7.57 20.48 5.97
CA PHE A 234 6.17 20.84 6.14
C PHE A 234 5.70 21.63 4.95
N THR A 235 4.62 21.16 4.33
CA THR A 235 4.02 21.76 3.13
C THR A 235 2.50 21.96 3.33
N PRO A 236 1.93 23.04 2.80
CA PRO A 236 0.49 23.27 2.94
C PRO A 236 -0.38 22.24 2.21
N ALA A 237 0.14 21.62 1.15
CA ALA A 237 -0.55 20.58 0.39
C ALA A 237 0.45 19.72 -0.37
N LEU A 238 0.05 18.49 -0.69
CA LEU A 238 0.78 17.59 -1.60
C LEU A 238 0.19 17.68 -3.00
N PRO A 239 1.00 17.53 -4.07
CA PRO A 239 0.49 17.32 -5.42
C PRO A 239 -0.39 16.08 -5.45
N LYS A 240 -1.55 16.20 -6.07
CA LYS A 240 -2.48 15.07 -6.24
C LYS A 240 -3.01 15.03 -7.64
N THR A 241 -3.22 13.83 -8.16
CA THR A 241 -3.96 13.65 -9.40
C THR A 241 -5.45 13.98 -9.19
N ARG A 242 -6.22 14.05 -10.26
CA ARG A 242 -7.68 14.27 -10.18
C ARG A 242 -8.41 13.20 -9.36
N SER A 243 -7.88 11.97 -9.32
CA SER A 243 -8.42 10.85 -8.53
C SER A 243 -7.95 10.82 -7.08
N GLY A 244 -7.08 11.78 -6.67
CA GLY A 244 -6.59 11.89 -5.30
C GLY A 244 -5.29 11.12 -5.02
N LYS A 245 -4.71 10.51 -6.06
CA LYS A 245 -3.40 9.85 -5.98
C LYS A 245 -2.28 10.87 -5.93
#